data_7ba9325a5c99b340fb6fbca542e9a5cf
#
_entry.id   7ba9325a5c99b340fb6fbca542e9a5cf
#
_cell.length_a   1.000
_cell.length_b   1.000
_cell.length_c   1.000
_cell.angle_alpha   90.00
_cell.angle_beta   90.00
_cell.angle_gamma   90.00
#
_symmetry.space_group_name_H-M   'P 1'
#
loop_
_entity.id
_entity.type
_entity.pdbx_description
1 polymer ?
#
loop_
_entity_poly.entity_id
_entity_poly.type
_entity_poly.pdbx_seq_one_letter_code
_entity_poly.pdbx_strand_id
1 'polypeptide(L)'
;LTLFFACLLGHTLLAFWFSRQEGKLNRQQTIELGHHILKAHIFKGLSKKVGVSSSILQGLWISYSTEGLSMALASLRNLYTPNIKVSRLLILGGANVNYRTEVLNNAPILCVQSHLGYTEMVALLLEFGANVDAASESGLTPLGYAAAAGFLSIVVLLCKKRAKVDHLDKNGQCALVHAALRGHLEVVKFLIQCDWTMAGQQQGVFKKSHAIQQALIAAASMGYTEVSLTSPSLPPWGFGEAIR
;
A
#
# COMPACT_ATOMS: atom_id res chain seq x y z
N LEU A 1 46.98 3.80 2.49
CA LEU A 1 46.13 4.25 1.37
C LEU A 1 45.91 3.14 0.35
N THR A 2 46.94 2.42 -0.09
CA THR A 2 46.86 1.34 -1.09
C THR A 2 45.97 0.18 -0.65
N LEU A 3 46.03 -0.26 0.61
CA LEU A 3 45.15 -1.34 1.14
C LEU A 3 43.68 -0.93 1.18
N PHE A 4 43.37 0.31 1.47
CA PHE A 4 42.04 0.85 1.49
C PHE A 4 41.43 0.88 0.09
N PHE A 5 42.19 1.33 -0.92
CA PHE A 5 41.76 1.30 -2.31
C PHE A 5 41.56 -0.11 -2.86
N ALA A 6 42.42 -1.06 -2.50
CA ALA A 6 42.30 -2.45 -2.90
C ALA A 6 41.04 -3.11 -2.31
N CYS A 7 40.72 -2.82 -1.03
CA CYS A 7 39.51 -3.31 -0.38
C CYS A 7 38.25 -2.71 -1.03
N LEU A 8 38.26 -1.40 -1.33
CA LEU A 8 37.15 -0.71 -1.99
C LEU A 8 36.93 -1.27 -3.41
N LEU A 9 37.97 -1.54 -4.17
CA LEU A 9 37.92 -2.14 -5.49
C LEU A 9 37.37 -3.55 -5.44
N GLY A 10 37.79 -4.37 -4.46
CA GLY A 10 37.28 -5.73 -4.24
C GLY A 10 35.78 -5.75 -3.99
N HIS A 11 35.28 -4.89 -3.12
CA HIS A 11 33.84 -4.75 -2.87
C HIS A 11 33.08 -4.26 -4.10
N THR A 12 33.65 -3.34 -4.88
CA THR A 12 33.06 -2.86 -6.13
C THR A 12 32.92 -3.99 -7.15
N LEU A 13 33.95 -4.80 -7.33
CA LEU A 13 33.96 -5.95 -8.24
C LEU A 13 32.93 -7.01 -7.83
N LEU A 14 32.86 -7.33 -6.53
CA LEU A 14 31.87 -8.29 -6.00
C LEU A 14 30.44 -7.74 -6.14
N ALA A 15 30.20 -6.49 -5.85
CA ALA A 15 28.88 -5.88 -6.07
C ALA A 15 28.47 -5.94 -7.55
N PHE A 16 29.41 -5.69 -8.45
CA PHE A 16 29.19 -5.76 -9.87
C PHE A 16 28.94 -7.20 -10.34
N TRP A 17 29.70 -8.16 -9.82
CA TRP A 17 29.52 -9.61 -10.11
C TRP A 17 28.15 -10.09 -9.67
N PHE A 18 27.72 -9.82 -8.43
CA PHE A 18 26.40 -10.18 -7.93
C PHE A 18 25.27 -9.53 -8.74
N SER A 19 25.46 -8.28 -9.16
CA SER A 19 24.43 -7.55 -9.94
C SER A 19 24.23 -8.10 -11.36
N ARG A 20 25.18 -8.90 -11.86
CA ARG A 20 25.14 -9.53 -13.19
C ARG A 20 24.68 -10.99 -13.19
N GLN A 21 24.39 -11.56 -12.02
CA GLN A 21 23.86 -12.92 -11.93
C GLN A 21 22.51 -12.99 -12.69
N GLU A 22 22.37 -13.99 -13.55
CA GLU A 22 21.11 -14.27 -14.22
C GLU A 22 20.13 -14.90 -13.24
N GLY A 23 18.88 -14.37 -13.23
CA GLY A 23 17.82 -14.85 -12.35
C GLY A 23 17.68 -14.06 -11.03
N LYS A 24 16.78 -14.53 -10.17
CA LYS A 24 16.56 -13.93 -8.85
C LYS A 24 17.67 -14.35 -7.88
N LEU A 25 18.36 -13.38 -7.30
CA LEU A 25 19.27 -13.62 -6.20
C LEU A 25 18.51 -14.25 -5.02
N ASN A 26 19.10 -15.24 -4.36
CA ASN A 26 18.58 -15.73 -3.11
C ASN A 26 18.79 -14.68 -1.99
N ARG A 27 18.19 -14.92 -0.82
CA ARG A 27 18.25 -13.97 0.30
C ARG A 27 19.68 -13.66 0.71
N GLN A 28 20.54 -14.68 0.82
CA GLN A 28 21.93 -14.53 1.23
C GLN A 28 22.71 -13.69 0.21
N GLN A 29 22.59 -14.01 -1.07
CA GLN A 29 23.23 -13.25 -2.15
C GLN A 29 22.76 -11.79 -2.20
N THR A 30 21.48 -11.53 -1.91
CA THR A 30 20.93 -10.16 -1.85
C THR A 30 21.56 -9.37 -0.69
N ILE A 31 21.73 -10.01 0.48
CA ILE A 31 22.37 -9.42 1.65
C ILE A 31 23.84 -9.13 1.34
N GLU A 32 24.55 -10.08 0.74
CA GLU A 32 25.97 -9.92 0.35
C GLU A 32 26.15 -8.81 -0.68
N LEU A 33 25.28 -8.75 -1.71
CA LEU A 33 25.27 -7.67 -2.67
C LEU A 33 25.11 -6.30 -1.98
N GLY A 34 24.15 -6.19 -1.07
CA GLY A 34 23.92 -4.97 -0.28
C GLY A 34 25.16 -4.58 0.55
N HIS A 35 25.77 -5.57 1.23
CA HIS A 35 27.01 -5.36 1.98
C HIS A 35 28.14 -4.82 1.09
N HIS A 36 28.38 -5.43 -0.07
CA HIS A 36 29.42 -4.99 -0.99
C HIS A 36 29.15 -3.62 -1.60
N ILE A 37 27.91 -3.31 -1.96
CA ILE A 37 27.49 -1.99 -2.44
C ILE A 37 27.79 -0.92 -1.36
N LEU A 38 27.48 -1.19 -0.09
CA LEU A 38 27.73 -0.28 1.01
C LEU A 38 29.24 -0.08 1.27
N LYS A 39 30.00 -1.18 1.30
CA LYS A 39 31.46 -1.14 1.51
C LYS A 39 32.20 -0.47 0.35
N ALA A 40 31.73 -0.63 -0.87
CA ALA A 40 32.29 0.06 -2.04
C ALA A 40 31.99 1.56 -2.08
N HIS A 41 31.28 2.11 -1.08
CA HIS A 41 30.82 3.51 -1.07
C HIS A 41 30.08 3.96 -2.34
N ILE A 42 29.55 3.01 -3.10
CA ILE A 42 28.76 3.29 -4.31
C ILE A 42 27.53 4.17 -3.98
N PHE A 43 27.09 4.15 -2.70
CA PHE A 43 26.01 5.00 -2.19
C PHE A 43 26.40 6.45 -1.89
N LYS A 44 27.67 6.86 -2.01
CA LYS A 44 28.06 8.24 -1.69
C LYS A 44 27.34 9.29 -2.54
N GLY A 45 26.98 8.93 -3.79
CA GLY A 45 26.11 9.73 -4.64
C GLY A 45 24.61 9.40 -4.47
N LEU A 46 24.30 8.17 -4.07
CA LEU A 46 22.92 7.69 -3.90
C LEU A 46 22.32 8.21 -2.59
N SER A 47 23.07 8.29 -1.49
CA SER A 47 22.58 8.81 -0.21
C SER A 47 22.09 10.25 -0.33
N LYS A 48 22.73 11.09 -1.13
CA LYS A 48 22.25 12.44 -1.44
C LYS A 48 20.98 12.46 -2.29
N LYS A 49 20.84 11.53 -3.25
CA LYS A 49 19.65 11.40 -4.10
C LYS A 49 18.47 10.73 -3.39
N VAL A 50 18.75 9.88 -2.40
CA VAL A 50 17.79 9.03 -1.72
C VAL A 50 17.36 9.62 -0.38
N GLY A 51 18.07 10.65 0.13
CA GLY A 51 17.75 11.31 1.40
C GLY A 51 17.95 10.44 2.64
N VAL A 52 18.64 9.30 2.52
CA VAL A 52 18.94 8.37 3.63
C VAL A 52 20.44 8.35 3.85
N SER A 53 20.90 8.52 5.09
CA SER A 53 22.32 8.44 5.40
C SER A 53 22.87 7.04 5.15
N SER A 54 24.10 6.94 4.65
CA SER A 54 24.79 5.66 4.42
C SER A 54 24.93 4.82 5.71
N SER A 55 25.00 5.46 6.88
CA SER A 55 25.06 4.78 8.18
C SER A 55 23.74 4.06 8.54
N ILE A 56 22.59 4.63 8.18
CA ILE A 56 21.29 3.98 8.38
C ILE A 56 21.18 2.75 7.45
N LEU A 57 21.54 2.88 6.19
CA LEU A 57 21.56 1.76 5.25
C LEU A 57 22.53 0.66 5.72
N GLN A 58 23.70 1.03 6.21
CA GLN A 58 24.68 0.08 6.76
C GLN A 58 24.15 -0.62 8.00
N GLY A 59 23.50 0.09 8.92
CA GLY A 59 22.85 -0.50 10.09
C GLY A 59 21.76 -1.51 9.72
N LEU A 60 20.94 -1.21 8.72
CA LEU A 60 19.89 -2.09 8.21
C LEU A 60 20.45 -3.39 7.62
N TRP A 61 21.57 -3.32 6.89
CA TRP A 61 22.20 -4.53 6.31
C TRP A 61 22.97 -5.34 7.34
N ILE A 62 23.55 -4.72 8.37
CA ILE A 62 24.29 -5.40 9.43
C ILE A 62 23.36 -6.18 10.36
N SER A 63 22.12 -5.75 10.54
CA SER A 63 21.16 -6.45 11.42
C SER A 63 20.74 -7.84 10.91
N TYR A 64 20.95 -8.17 9.66
CA TYR A 64 20.70 -9.46 8.98
C TYR A 64 19.40 -10.20 9.35
N SER A 65 18.50 -9.59 10.12
CA SER A 65 17.23 -10.18 10.49
C SER A 65 16.12 -9.72 9.55
N THR A 66 15.30 -10.65 9.11
CA THR A 66 14.09 -10.33 8.33
C THR A 66 13.15 -9.42 9.10
N GLU A 67 13.16 -9.55 10.42
CA GLU A 67 12.39 -8.69 11.33
C GLU A 67 12.92 -7.25 11.27
N GLY A 68 14.22 -7.04 11.42
CA GLY A 68 14.84 -5.71 11.34
C GLY A 68 14.60 -5.03 10.00
N LEU A 69 14.67 -5.78 8.89
CA LEU A 69 14.36 -5.26 7.56
C LEU A 69 12.86 -4.91 7.42
N SER A 70 11.98 -5.71 8.01
CA SER A 70 10.53 -5.46 8.02
C SER A 70 10.18 -4.23 8.86
N MET A 71 10.78 -4.08 10.03
CA MET A 71 10.65 -2.87 10.87
C MET A 71 11.17 -1.63 10.15
N ALA A 72 12.28 -1.74 9.40
CA ALA A 72 12.81 -0.63 8.60
C ALA A 72 11.87 -0.24 7.47
N LEU A 73 11.28 -1.22 6.78
CA LEU A 73 10.26 -1.00 5.75
C LEU A 73 9.01 -0.30 6.33
N ALA A 74 8.61 -0.68 7.55
CA ALA A 74 7.47 -0.14 8.28
C ALA A 74 7.81 1.08 9.16
N SER A 75 9.05 1.57 9.14
CA SER A 75 9.45 2.73 9.96
C SER A 75 8.63 3.97 9.60
N LEU A 76 8.31 4.81 10.60
CA LEU A 76 7.54 6.04 10.39
C LEU A 76 8.15 6.90 9.27
N ARG A 77 9.48 7.01 9.22
CA ARG A 77 10.16 7.75 8.16
C ARG A 77 9.82 7.19 6.77
N ASN A 78 9.89 5.87 6.60
CA ASN A 78 9.62 5.25 5.31
C ASN A 78 8.11 5.21 4.99
N LEU A 79 7.24 5.23 6.00
CA LEU A 79 5.80 5.33 5.80
C LEU A 79 5.39 6.71 5.27
N TYR A 80 5.89 7.79 5.89
CA TYR A 80 5.50 9.16 5.53
C TYR A 80 6.34 9.80 4.42
N THR A 81 7.55 9.31 4.19
CA THR A 81 8.44 9.75 3.10
C THR A 81 9.09 8.54 2.44
N PRO A 82 8.29 7.73 1.70
CA PRO A 82 8.77 6.45 1.18
C PRO A 82 9.86 6.65 0.13
N ASN A 83 10.90 5.84 0.24
CA ASN A 83 11.92 5.74 -0.78
C ASN A 83 11.80 4.41 -1.52
N ILE A 84 11.32 4.47 -2.75
CA ILE A 84 11.01 3.29 -3.57
C ILE A 84 12.24 2.40 -3.77
N LYS A 85 13.42 3.00 -4.01
CA LYS A 85 14.66 2.23 -4.24
C LYS A 85 15.12 1.50 -2.97
N VAL A 86 15.08 2.19 -1.83
CA VAL A 86 15.42 1.59 -0.53
C VAL A 86 14.41 0.53 -0.16
N SER A 87 13.11 0.81 -0.31
CA SER A 87 12.03 -0.14 -0.01
C SER A 87 12.17 -1.41 -0.86
N ARG A 88 12.48 -1.28 -2.15
CA ARG A 88 12.75 -2.42 -3.04
C ARG A 88 13.93 -3.25 -2.54
N LEU A 89 15.02 -2.62 -2.13
CA LEU A 89 16.19 -3.33 -1.58
C LEU A 89 15.87 -4.05 -0.26
N LEU A 90 15.10 -3.41 0.63
CA LEU A 90 14.65 -4.03 1.88
C LEU A 90 13.80 -5.29 1.61
N ILE A 91 12.85 -5.21 0.66
CA ILE A 91 11.99 -6.33 0.28
C ILE A 91 12.82 -7.45 -0.38
N LEU A 92 13.74 -7.12 -1.29
CA LEU A 92 14.67 -8.09 -1.89
C LEU A 92 15.58 -8.74 -0.83
N GLY A 93 15.95 -8.00 0.22
CA GLY A 93 16.67 -8.52 1.38
C GLY A 93 15.85 -9.45 2.27
N GLY A 94 14.55 -9.55 2.05
CA GLY A 94 13.64 -10.44 2.78
C GLY A 94 12.72 -9.74 3.78
N ALA A 95 12.55 -8.41 3.69
CA ALA A 95 11.52 -7.71 4.47
C ALA A 95 10.13 -8.25 4.12
N ASN A 96 9.29 -8.43 5.14
CA ASN A 96 7.91 -8.87 4.96
C ASN A 96 7.06 -7.72 4.44
N VAL A 97 6.56 -7.83 3.21
CA VAL A 97 5.69 -6.83 2.57
C VAL A 97 4.32 -6.68 3.25
N ASN A 98 3.90 -7.69 4.03
CA ASN A 98 2.66 -7.71 4.80
C ASN A 98 2.88 -7.33 6.27
N TYR A 99 4.05 -6.76 6.61
CA TYR A 99 4.35 -6.36 7.98
C TYR A 99 3.32 -5.35 8.48
N ARG A 100 2.90 -5.52 9.74
CA ARG A 100 1.95 -4.62 10.39
C ARG A 100 2.67 -3.45 11.03
N THR A 101 2.10 -2.27 10.88
CA THR A 101 2.63 -1.04 11.45
C THR A 101 1.94 -0.72 12.77
N GLU A 102 2.51 0.17 13.56
CA GLU A 102 1.88 0.69 14.79
C GLU A 102 0.84 1.80 14.52
N VAL A 103 0.66 2.17 13.24
CA VAL A 103 -0.29 3.23 12.85
C VAL A 103 -1.57 2.65 12.25
N LEU A 104 -2.64 3.45 12.19
CA LEU A 104 -3.94 3.11 11.61
C LEU A 104 -4.51 1.78 12.14
N ASN A 105 -4.52 1.61 13.47
CA ASN A 105 -5.01 0.40 14.14
C ASN A 105 -4.28 -0.85 13.65
N ASN A 106 -2.97 -0.85 13.81
CA ASN A 106 -2.10 -1.97 13.47
C ASN A 106 -2.27 -2.43 12.00
N ALA A 107 -2.36 -1.43 11.10
CA ALA A 107 -2.59 -1.67 9.69
C ALA A 107 -1.35 -2.24 8.99
N PRO A 108 -1.50 -3.15 8.01
CA PRO A 108 -0.42 -3.51 7.09
C PRO A 108 0.13 -2.29 6.36
N ILE A 109 1.42 -2.35 5.96
CA ILE A 109 2.09 -1.27 5.23
C ILE A 109 1.26 -0.83 4.00
N LEU A 110 0.68 -1.78 3.27
CA LEU A 110 -0.14 -1.51 2.09
C LEU A 110 -1.34 -0.60 2.41
N CYS A 111 -2.00 -0.79 3.57
CA CYS A 111 -3.10 0.07 4.02
C CYS A 111 -2.62 1.49 4.26
N VAL A 112 -1.48 1.65 4.96
CA VAL A 112 -0.91 2.96 5.28
C VAL A 112 -0.53 3.72 4.00
N GLN A 113 0.16 3.03 3.07
CA GLN A 113 0.57 3.64 1.81
C GLN A 113 -0.63 4.01 0.93
N SER A 114 -1.70 3.20 0.97
CA SER A 114 -2.96 3.49 0.27
C SER A 114 -3.68 4.70 0.86
N HIS A 115 -3.66 4.85 2.19
CA HIS A 115 -4.23 6.01 2.89
C HIS A 115 -3.46 7.31 2.63
N LEU A 116 -2.13 7.23 2.51
CA LEU A 116 -1.26 8.38 2.28
C LEU A 116 -1.13 8.78 0.80
N GLY A 117 -1.64 7.97 -0.14
CA GLY A 117 -1.65 8.31 -1.56
C GLY A 117 -0.36 7.97 -2.32
N TYR A 118 0.54 7.16 -1.75
CA TYR A 118 1.82 6.82 -2.38
C TYR A 118 1.66 5.71 -3.42
N THR A 119 1.15 6.05 -4.58
CA THR A 119 0.81 5.10 -5.68
C THR A 119 1.99 4.22 -6.09
N GLU A 120 3.20 4.77 -6.20
CA GLU A 120 4.40 4.00 -6.56
C GLU A 120 4.76 2.97 -5.49
N MET A 121 4.61 3.32 -4.21
CA MET A 121 4.88 2.40 -3.11
C MET A 121 3.82 1.29 -3.05
N VAL A 122 2.54 1.62 -3.25
CA VAL A 122 1.45 0.66 -3.38
C VAL A 122 1.73 -0.32 -4.54
N ALA A 123 2.13 0.19 -5.71
CA ALA A 123 2.48 -0.64 -6.85
C ALA A 123 3.67 -1.58 -6.54
N LEU A 124 4.71 -1.07 -5.88
CA LEU A 124 5.86 -1.86 -5.44
C LEU A 124 5.46 -3.00 -4.49
N LEU A 125 4.69 -2.70 -3.45
CA LEU A 125 4.25 -3.72 -2.49
C LEU A 125 3.41 -4.82 -3.17
N LEU A 126 2.51 -4.44 -4.08
CA LEU A 126 1.70 -5.38 -4.86
C LEU A 126 2.53 -6.20 -5.85
N GLU A 127 3.60 -5.63 -6.44
CA GLU A 127 4.57 -6.35 -7.28
C GLU A 127 5.24 -7.49 -6.50
N PHE A 128 5.56 -7.27 -5.24
CA PHE A 128 6.20 -8.26 -4.36
C PHE A 128 5.21 -9.12 -3.55
N GLY A 129 3.94 -9.13 -3.95
CA GLY A 129 2.95 -10.07 -3.42
C GLY A 129 2.32 -9.64 -2.09
N ALA A 130 2.23 -8.35 -1.81
CA ALA A 130 1.42 -7.87 -0.70
C ALA A 130 -0.04 -8.33 -0.85
N ASN A 131 -0.63 -8.77 0.26
CA ASN A 131 -2.03 -9.18 0.26
C ASN A 131 -2.93 -7.96 0.06
N VAL A 132 -3.62 -7.93 -1.09
CA VAL A 132 -4.48 -6.82 -1.52
C VAL A 132 -5.66 -6.56 -0.58
N ASP A 133 -6.12 -7.60 0.14
CA ASP A 133 -7.26 -7.54 1.07
C ASP A 133 -6.85 -7.61 2.55
N ALA A 134 -5.56 -7.45 2.87
CA ALA A 134 -5.10 -7.47 4.25
C ALA A 134 -5.67 -6.28 5.02
N ALA A 135 -6.56 -6.54 5.98
CA ALA A 135 -7.24 -5.52 6.75
C ALA A 135 -6.47 -5.13 8.03
N SER A 136 -6.67 -3.89 8.48
CA SER A 136 -6.27 -3.40 9.79
C SER A 136 -7.13 -4.04 10.90
N GLU A 137 -6.83 -3.73 12.16
CA GLU A 137 -7.67 -4.18 13.28
C GLU A 137 -9.09 -3.57 13.27
N SER A 138 -9.28 -2.42 12.62
CA SER A 138 -10.63 -1.87 12.38
C SER A 138 -11.40 -2.60 11.29
N GLY A 139 -10.79 -3.55 10.60
CA GLY A 139 -11.38 -4.27 9.48
C GLY A 139 -11.23 -3.55 8.13
N LEU A 140 -10.62 -2.37 8.09
CA LEU A 140 -10.47 -1.61 6.85
C LEU A 140 -9.36 -2.21 5.98
N THR A 141 -9.67 -2.48 4.72
CA THR A 141 -8.73 -2.96 3.69
C THR A 141 -7.96 -1.79 3.05
N PRO A 142 -6.87 -2.05 2.28
CA PRO A 142 -6.21 -1.02 1.49
C PRO A 142 -7.17 -0.24 0.58
N LEU A 143 -8.15 -0.96 -0.02
CA LEU A 143 -9.19 -0.34 -0.85
C LEU A 143 -10.07 0.63 -0.03
N GLY A 144 -10.48 0.23 1.18
CA GLY A 144 -11.24 1.09 2.09
C GLY A 144 -10.47 2.35 2.49
N TYR A 145 -9.17 2.21 2.80
CA TYR A 145 -8.31 3.35 3.13
C TYR A 145 -8.09 4.29 1.96
N ALA A 146 -7.83 3.76 0.74
CA ALA A 146 -7.68 4.57 -0.47
C ALA A 146 -8.97 5.31 -0.83
N ALA A 147 -10.12 4.64 -0.69
CA ALA A 147 -11.44 5.21 -0.94
C ALA A 147 -11.79 6.31 0.06
N ALA A 148 -11.52 6.09 1.35
CA ALA A 148 -11.71 7.10 2.40
C ALA A 148 -10.79 8.33 2.23
N ALA A 149 -9.63 8.17 1.63
CA ALA A 149 -8.69 9.26 1.37
C ALA A 149 -8.87 9.91 -0.02
N GLY A 150 -9.72 9.35 -0.90
CA GLY A 150 -10.04 9.92 -2.20
C GLY A 150 -9.02 9.64 -3.30
N PHE A 151 -8.07 8.70 -3.11
CA PHE A 151 -7.03 8.40 -4.09
C PHE A 151 -7.53 7.46 -5.19
N LEU A 152 -8.21 8.00 -6.18
CA LEU A 152 -8.79 7.25 -7.30
C LEU A 152 -7.75 6.38 -8.02
N SER A 153 -6.53 6.86 -8.25
CA SER A 153 -5.47 6.09 -8.91
C SER A 153 -5.13 4.80 -8.17
N ILE A 154 -5.08 4.85 -6.84
CA ILE A 154 -4.83 3.68 -5.98
C ILE A 154 -6.06 2.76 -5.95
N VAL A 155 -7.27 3.32 -5.86
CA VAL A 155 -8.52 2.54 -5.95
C VAL A 155 -8.56 1.73 -7.25
N VAL A 156 -8.29 2.38 -8.39
CA VAL A 156 -8.21 1.71 -9.70
C VAL A 156 -7.14 0.61 -9.71
N LEU A 157 -5.95 0.89 -9.16
CA LEU A 157 -4.85 -0.07 -9.09
C LEU A 157 -5.23 -1.30 -8.26
N LEU A 158 -5.82 -1.10 -7.08
CA LEU A 158 -6.25 -2.18 -6.18
C LEU A 158 -7.37 -3.03 -6.81
N CYS A 159 -8.36 -2.40 -7.46
CA CYS A 159 -9.41 -3.11 -8.20
C CYS A 159 -8.85 -3.94 -9.36
N LYS A 160 -7.86 -3.42 -10.11
CA LYS A 160 -7.13 -4.19 -11.13
C LYS A 160 -6.40 -5.40 -10.54
N LYS A 161 -5.97 -5.32 -9.30
CA LYS A 161 -5.36 -6.43 -8.53
C LYS A 161 -6.38 -7.31 -7.82
N ARG A 162 -7.67 -7.19 -8.17
CA ARG A 162 -8.82 -7.97 -7.67
C ARG A 162 -9.08 -7.78 -6.17
N ALA A 163 -8.89 -6.57 -5.65
CA ALA A 163 -9.34 -6.21 -4.31
C ALA A 163 -10.85 -6.42 -4.17
N LYS A 164 -11.29 -6.95 -3.03
CA LYS A 164 -12.71 -7.17 -2.72
C LYS A 164 -13.41 -5.83 -2.48
N VAL A 165 -14.29 -5.45 -3.40
CA VAL A 165 -15.05 -4.20 -3.32
C VAL A 165 -16.17 -4.27 -2.28
N ASP A 166 -16.69 -5.47 -2.04
CA ASP A 166 -17.80 -5.80 -1.12
C ASP A 166 -17.33 -6.07 0.33
N HIS A 167 -16.04 -5.94 0.62
CA HIS A 167 -15.51 -6.17 1.97
C HIS A 167 -16.08 -5.13 2.95
N LEU A 168 -16.56 -5.60 4.11
CA LEU A 168 -17.08 -4.77 5.18
C LEU A 168 -16.07 -4.66 6.32
N ASP A 169 -15.93 -3.46 6.85
CA ASP A 169 -15.17 -3.24 8.08
C ASP A 169 -15.96 -3.67 9.33
N LYS A 170 -15.41 -3.46 10.52
CA LYS A 170 -16.08 -3.79 11.79
C LYS A 170 -17.38 -2.99 12.05
N ASN A 171 -17.57 -1.89 11.35
CA ASN A 171 -18.79 -1.08 11.41
C ASN A 171 -19.82 -1.47 10.34
N GLY A 172 -19.53 -2.51 9.55
CA GLY A 172 -20.39 -2.93 8.45
C GLY A 172 -20.36 -1.99 7.25
N GLN A 173 -19.30 -1.19 7.10
CA GLN A 173 -19.16 -0.22 6.02
C GLN A 173 -18.15 -0.72 4.97
N CYS A 174 -18.51 -0.60 3.68
CA CYS A 174 -17.62 -0.93 2.57
C CYS A 174 -16.84 0.32 2.06
N ALA A 175 -15.90 0.09 1.15
CA ALA A 175 -15.10 1.17 0.54
C ALA A 175 -15.95 2.28 -0.09
N LEU A 176 -17.09 1.92 -0.72
CA LEU A 176 -18.03 2.88 -1.30
C LEU A 176 -18.63 3.84 -0.25
N VAL A 177 -19.02 3.31 0.91
CA VAL A 177 -19.58 4.11 2.01
C VAL A 177 -18.51 5.05 2.57
N HIS A 178 -17.28 4.58 2.74
CA HIS A 178 -16.16 5.43 3.20
C HIS A 178 -15.85 6.58 2.23
N ALA A 179 -15.90 6.33 0.92
CA ALA A 179 -15.74 7.39 -0.10
C ALA A 179 -16.88 8.42 -0.03
N ALA A 180 -18.10 7.93 0.13
CA ALA A 180 -19.29 8.79 0.22
C ALA A 180 -19.28 9.67 1.48
N LEU A 181 -18.92 9.11 2.65
CA LEU A 181 -18.75 9.84 3.92
C LEU A 181 -17.73 10.98 3.85
N ARG A 182 -16.80 10.93 2.91
CA ARG A 182 -15.74 11.94 2.72
C ARG A 182 -15.96 12.81 1.49
N GLY A 183 -17.06 12.59 0.73
CA GLY A 183 -17.41 13.39 -0.44
C GLY A 183 -16.54 13.13 -1.68
N HIS A 184 -15.86 11.97 -1.76
CA HIS A 184 -14.97 11.63 -2.88
C HIS A 184 -15.77 11.13 -4.10
N LEU A 185 -16.40 12.07 -4.81
CA LEU A 185 -17.33 11.81 -5.92
C LEU A 185 -16.76 10.88 -7.00
N GLU A 186 -15.54 11.12 -7.46
CA GLU A 186 -14.94 10.33 -8.53
C GLU A 186 -14.64 8.87 -8.10
N VAL A 187 -14.28 8.68 -6.83
CA VAL A 187 -14.12 7.35 -6.26
C VAL A 187 -15.47 6.63 -6.14
N VAL A 188 -16.51 7.35 -5.71
CA VAL A 188 -17.89 6.82 -5.62
C VAL A 188 -18.37 6.39 -7.00
N LYS A 189 -18.26 7.23 -8.03
CA LYS A 189 -18.63 6.89 -9.42
C LYS A 189 -17.91 5.65 -9.90
N PHE A 190 -16.59 5.57 -9.69
CA PHE A 190 -15.79 4.43 -10.10
C PHE A 190 -16.22 3.14 -9.40
N LEU A 191 -16.39 3.16 -8.07
CA LEU A 191 -16.79 1.98 -7.30
C LEU A 191 -18.21 1.50 -7.63
N ILE A 192 -19.14 2.40 -7.97
CA ILE A 192 -20.47 2.04 -8.48
C ILE A 192 -20.37 1.29 -9.82
N GLN A 193 -19.44 1.68 -10.69
CA GLN A 193 -19.25 1.03 -11.99
C GLN A 193 -18.51 -0.30 -11.92
N CYS A 194 -17.76 -0.56 -10.84
CA CYS A 194 -17.05 -1.82 -10.64
C CYS A 194 -17.99 -3.02 -10.61
N ASP A 195 -17.45 -4.18 -11.02
CA ASP A 195 -18.12 -5.46 -10.85
C ASP A 195 -17.98 -5.93 -9.40
N TRP A 196 -19.11 -6.17 -8.75
CA TRP A 196 -19.22 -6.64 -7.36
C TRP A 196 -19.39 -8.15 -7.25
N THR A 197 -19.41 -8.88 -8.39
CA THR A 197 -19.75 -10.31 -8.44
C THR A 197 -18.56 -11.24 -8.18
N MET A 198 -17.38 -10.71 -7.89
CA MET A 198 -16.13 -11.50 -7.77
C MET A 198 -16.04 -12.42 -6.54
N ALA A 199 -16.98 -12.39 -5.63
CA ALA A 199 -17.06 -13.31 -4.50
C ALA A 199 -18.10 -14.39 -4.78
N GLY A 200 -17.71 -15.46 -5.47
CA GLY A 200 -18.57 -16.62 -5.78
C GLY A 200 -18.96 -17.42 -4.54
N GLN A 201 -19.83 -16.90 -3.67
CA GLN A 201 -20.57 -17.70 -2.69
C GLN A 201 -21.93 -17.07 -2.35
N GLN A 202 -22.96 -17.89 -2.45
CA GLN A 202 -24.40 -17.57 -2.39
C GLN A 202 -24.96 -17.29 -0.98
N GLN A 203 -24.15 -17.05 0.05
CA GLN A 203 -24.70 -16.76 1.39
C GLN A 203 -24.07 -15.49 1.95
N GLY A 204 -24.90 -14.46 2.10
CA GLY A 204 -24.54 -13.19 2.72
C GLY A 204 -24.04 -12.12 1.75
N VAL A 205 -24.41 -12.18 0.48
CA VAL A 205 -24.08 -11.17 -0.52
C VAL A 205 -24.60 -9.82 -0.06
N PHE A 206 -23.69 -8.98 0.40
CA PHE A 206 -23.94 -7.56 0.57
C PHE A 206 -24.29 -7.00 -0.79
N LYS A 207 -25.58 -6.85 -1.06
CA LYS A 207 -26.04 -6.46 -2.39
C LYS A 207 -25.52 -5.07 -2.72
N LYS A 208 -24.97 -4.88 -3.90
CA LYS A 208 -24.51 -3.60 -4.43
C LYS A 208 -25.56 -2.48 -4.21
N SER A 209 -26.86 -2.82 -4.37
CA SER A 209 -27.96 -1.89 -4.09
C SER A 209 -27.97 -1.38 -2.65
N HIS A 210 -27.73 -2.26 -1.66
CA HIS A 210 -27.66 -1.89 -0.25
C HIS A 210 -26.45 -0.99 0.04
N ALA A 211 -25.28 -1.31 -0.56
CA ALA A 211 -24.09 -0.47 -0.43
C ALA A 211 -24.29 0.95 -0.99
N ILE A 212 -24.96 1.04 -2.15
CA ILE A 212 -25.33 2.32 -2.76
C ILE A 212 -26.30 3.10 -1.85
N GLN A 213 -27.29 2.43 -1.28
CA GLN A 213 -28.23 3.04 -0.35
C GLN A 213 -27.52 3.59 0.90
N GLN A 214 -26.64 2.81 1.51
CA GLN A 214 -25.84 3.28 2.66
C GLN A 214 -24.92 4.45 2.29
N ALA A 215 -24.28 4.40 1.12
CA ALA A 215 -23.42 5.48 0.63
C ALA A 215 -24.21 6.78 0.40
N LEU A 216 -25.43 6.68 -0.13
CA LEU A 216 -26.31 7.85 -0.32
C LEU A 216 -26.74 8.46 1.02
N ILE A 217 -27.14 7.65 1.99
CA ILE A 217 -27.50 8.11 3.33
C ILE A 217 -26.29 8.78 3.99
N ALA A 218 -25.10 8.16 3.87
CA ALA A 218 -23.86 8.70 4.40
C ALA A 218 -23.50 10.05 3.78
N ALA A 219 -23.57 10.16 2.45
CA ALA A 219 -23.33 11.42 1.74
C ALA A 219 -24.33 12.52 2.13
N ALA A 220 -25.60 12.19 2.21
CA ALA A 220 -26.66 13.10 2.61
C ALA A 220 -26.48 13.61 4.06
N SER A 221 -26.10 12.71 4.99
CA SER A 221 -25.84 13.09 6.38
C SER A 221 -24.68 14.04 6.56
N MET A 222 -23.71 14.02 5.62
CA MET A 222 -22.55 14.91 5.59
C MET A 222 -22.75 16.16 4.71
N GLY A 223 -23.91 16.29 4.06
CA GLY A 223 -24.22 17.43 3.18
C GLY A 223 -23.60 17.37 1.78
N TYR A 224 -23.07 16.22 1.36
CA TYR A 224 -22.48 16.05 0.02
C TYR A 224 -23.57 15.74 -1.03
N THR A 225 -24.30 16.78 -1.44
CA THR A 225 -25.45 16.68 -2.36
C THR A 225 -25.07 16.15 -3.75
N GLU A 226 -23.89 16.47 -4.25
CA GLU A 226 -23.40 15.99 -5.55
C GLU A 226 -23.21 14.47 -5.57
N VAL A 227 -22.78 13.87 -4.46
CA VAL A 227 -22.66 12.41 -4.33
C VAL A 227 -24.03 11.74 -4.34
N SER A 228 -25.03 12.37 -3.75
CA SER A 228 -26.40 11.85 -3.70
C SER A 228 -27.12 11.86 -5.04
N LEU A 229 -26.73 12.73 -5.98
CA LEU A 229 -27.33 12.86 -7.31
C LEU A 229 -26.75 11.91 -8.37
N THR A 230 -25.64 11.21 -8.08
CA THR A 230 -24.91 10.39 -9.07
C THR A 230 -25.43 8.96 -9.21
N SER A 231 -26.46 8.54 -8.48
CA SER A 231 -27.03 7.19 -8.58
C SER A 231 -28.14 7.14 -9.67
N PRO A 232 -27.91 6.41 -10.79
CA PRO A 232 -28.88 6.37 -11.91
C PRO A 232 -30.11 5.50 -11.66
N SER A 233 -30.33 4.92 -10.47
CA SER A 233 -31.30 3.83 -10.27
C SER A 233 -32.15 3.91 -9.00
N LEU A 234 -32.36 5.07 -8.42
CA LEU A 234 -33.45 5.22 -7.43
C LEU A 234 -34.67 5.85 -8.08
N PRO A 235 -35.85 5.22 -8.00
CA PRO A 235 -37.09 5.84 -8.40
C PRO A 235 -37.32 7.11 -7.54
N PRO A 236 -38.03 8.10 -8.06
CA PRO A 236 -38.15 9.46 -7.44
C PRO A 236 -38.90 9.53 -6.11
N TRP A 237 -39.19 8.42 -5.47
CA TRP A 237 -40.06 8.33 -4.27
C TRP A 237 -39.34 8.18 -2.92
N GLY A 238 -37.98 8.15 -2.88
CA GLY A 238 -37.26 7.73 -1.69
C GLY A 238 -36.99 8.79 -0.61
N PHE A 239 -37.26 10.07 -0.84
CA PHE A 239 -36.84 11.14 0.08
C PHE A 239 -37.93 11.62 1.07
N GLY A 240 -39.13 11.03 1.02
CA GLY A 240 -40.28 11.53 1.80
C GLY A 240 -40.51 10.89 3.17
N GLU A 241 -39.96 9.72 3.47
CA GLU A 241 -40.32 8.96 4.68
C GLU A 241 -39.17 8.72 5.70
N ALA A 242 -37.95 9.14 5.43
CA ALA A 242 -36.83 8.96 6.36
C ALA A 242 -36.57 10.14 7.31
N ILE A 243 -37.43 11.19 7.28
CA ILE A 243 -37.37 12.34 8.19
C ILE A 243 -38.74 12.52 8.86
N ARG A 244 -39.20 11.49 9.57
CA ARG A 244 -40.20 11.59 10.62
C ARG A 244 -39.89 10.70 11.79
#